data_0a8bd8961bb3d189485cd85409bf2610
#
_entry.id   0a8bd8961bb3d189485cd85409bf2610
#
_cell.length_a   1.000
_cell.length_b   1.000
_cell.length_c   1.000
_cell.angle_alpha   90.00
_cell.angle_beta   90.00
_cell.angle_gamma   90.00
#
_symmetry.space_group_name_H-M   'P 1'
#
loop_
_entity.id
_entity.type
_entity.pdbx_description
1 polymer ?
#
loop_
_entity_poly.entity_id
_entity_poly.type
_entity_poly.pdbx_seq_one_letter_code
_entity_poly.pdbx_strand_id
1 'polypeptide(L)'
;LRYRAAAHGIEQERKAVLSRVDQWCQEYEDSIRALGGIGFFLGGIGPDGHIGFNVRGSDHRSTTRLTEVNYETQAAAAGDLGGIEVASKRLVITIGLDTIAANPNATAIIMAAGEAKADIIADSVQYDANIDHPTSSLQKATTQRSNPTNDPSDTVHYSSENMTL
;
A
#
# COMPACT_ATOMS: atom_id res chain seq x y z
N LEU A 1 -42.80 -1.19 -11.94
CA LEU A 1 -42.72 -0.24 -10.83
C LEU A 1 -42.06 -0.87 -9.56
N ARG A 2 -42.46 -2.09 -9.16
CA ARG A 2 -41.87 -2.79 -7.99
C ARG A 2 -40.40 -3.14 -8.18
N TYR A 3 -39.96 -3.50 -9.39
CA TYR A 3 -38.57 -3.87 -9.69
C TYR A 3 -37.62 -2.66 -9.58
N ARG A 4 -38.06 -1.48 -10.04
CA ARG A 4 -37.28 -0.23 -9.92
C ARG A 4 -37.16 0.25 -8.48
N ALA A 5 -38.21 0.11 -7.69
CA ALA A 5 -38.20 0.50 -6.28
C ALA A 5 -37.25 -0.40 -5.45
N ALA A 6 -37.25 -1.72 -5.70
CA ALA A 6 -36.34 -2.65 -5.03
C ALA A 6 -34.89 -2.43 -5.43
N ALA A 7 -34.63 -2.19 -6.74
CA ALA A 7 -33.28 -1.87 -7.22
C ALA A 7 -32.76 -0.55 -6.60
N HIS A 8 -33.59 0.46 -6.48
CA HIS A 8 -33.25 1.73 -5.86
C HIS A 8 -32.96 1.59 -4.35
N GLY A 9 -33.73 0.76 -3.63
CA GLY A 9 -33.48 0.44 -2.22
C GLY A 9 -32.12 -0.23 -2.00
N ILE A 10 -31.79 -1.25 -2.80
CA ILE A 10 -30.47 -1.94 -2.75
C ILE A 10 -29.32 -0.97 -3.07
N GLU A 11 -29.52 -0.06 -4.01
CA GLU A 11 -28.50 0.95 -4.36
C GLU A 11 -28.28 1.93 -3.18
N GLN A 12 -29.33 2.36 -2.52
CA GLN A 12 -29.23 3.23 -1.33
C GLN A 12 -28.53 2.53 -0.17
N GLU A 13 -28.84 1.26 0.08
CA GLU A 13 -28.16 0.47 1.13
C GLU A 13 -26.67 0.32 0.82
N ARG A 14 -26.30 0.01 -0.43
CA ARG A 14 -24.91 -0.07 -0.85
C ARG A 14 -24.17 1.25 -0.65
N LYS A 15 -24.77 2.37 -1.04
CA LYS A 15 -24.19 3.70 -0.82
C LYS A 15 -24.00 3.99 0.67
N ALA A 16 -24.97 3.65 1.51
CA ALA A 16 -24.86 3.85 2.95
C ALA A 16 -23.71 3.02 3.56
N VAL A 17 -23.53 1.77 3.12
CA VAL A 17 -22.41 0.93 3.57
C VAL A 17 -21.08 1.52 3.11
N LEU A 18 -20.94 1.90 1.85
CA LEU A 18 -19.71 2.50 1.32
C LEU A 18 -19.37 3.81 2.06
N SER A 19 -20.36 4.69 2.29
CA SER A 19 -20.13 5.92 3.05
C SER A 19 -19.66 5.66 4.48
N ARG A 20 -20.16 4.61 5.12
CA ARG A 20 -19.69 4.23 6.47
C ARG A 20 -18.26 3.70 6.45
N VAL A 21 -17.89 2.95 5.42
CA VAL A 21 -16.51 2.48 5.24
C VAL A 21 -15.56 3.66 5.00
N ASP A 22 -15.94 4.60 4.13
CA ASP A 22 -15.15 5.80 3.86
C ASP A 22 -14.97 6.65 5.13
N GLN A 23 -16.05 6.83 5.89
CA GLN A 23 -15.98 7.55 7.16
C GLN A 23 -15.03 6.85 8.15
N TRP A 24 -15.11 5.53 8.27
CA TRP A 24 -14.20 4.77 9.13
C TRP A 24 -12.74 4.90 8.67
N CYS A 25 -12.48 4.83 7.37
CA CYS A 25 -11.14 5.06 6.83
C CYS A 25 -10.62 6.45 7.18
N GLN A 26 -11.48 7.48 7.07
CA GLN A 26 -11.12 8.85 7.42
C GLN A 26 -10.82 9.01 8.92
N GLU A 27 -11.65 8.46 9.79
CA GLU A 27 -11.44 8.47 11.24
C GLU A 27 -10.13 7.76 11.64
N TYR A 28 -9.80 6.68 10.95
CA TYR A 28 -8.54 5.96 11.12
C TYR A 28 -7.34 6.83 10.72
N GLU A 29 -7.40 7.50 9.56
CA GLU A 29 -6.38 8.42 9.10
C GLU A 29 -6.20 9.61 10.05
N ASP A 30 -7.30 10.19 10.53
CA ASP A 30 -7.25 11.30 11.47
C ASP A 30 -6.60 10.90 12.80
N SER A 31 -6.86 9.67 13.25
CA SER A 31 -6.22 9.11 14.45
C SER A 31 -4.71 8.94 14.27
N ILE A 32 -4.26 8.45 13.10
CA ILE A 32 -2.84 8.34 12.78
C ILE A 32 -2.18 9.73 12.74
N ARG A 33 -2.81 10.71 12.10
CA ARG A 33 -2.30 12.09 12.03
C ARG A 33 -2.21 12.75 13.41
N ALA A 34 -3.20 12.52 14.26
CA ALA A 34 -3.20 13.04 15.63
C ALA A 34 -2.03 12.50 16.47
N LEU A 35 -1.53 11.30 16.15
CA LEU A 35 -0.36 10.70 16.77
C LEU A 35 0.97 11.13 16.13
N GLY A 36 0.94 11.99 15.11
CA GLY A 36 2.13 12.45 14.38
C GLY A 36 2.53 11.58 13.19
N GLY A 37 1.64 10.71 12.74
CA GLY A 37 1.87 9.78 11.63
C GLY A 37 2.47 8.43 12.07
N ILE A 38 2.75 7.56 11.10
CA ILE A 38 3.40 6.27 11.33
C ILE A 38 4.88 6.52 11.66
N GLY A 39 5.33 6.12 12.82
CA GLY A 39 6.75 6.20 13.21
C GLY A 39 7.55 4.95 12.80
N PHE A 40 6.90 3.80 12.75
CA PHE A 40 7.50 2.53 12.37
C PHE A 40 6.51 1.70 11.55
N PHE A 41 6.97 1.22 10.41
CA PHE A 41 6.21 0.33 9.54
C PHE A 41 7.00 -0.95 9.28
N LEU A 42 6.38 -2.09 9.53
CA LEU A 42 6.89 -3.41 9.20
C LEU A 42 5.93 -4.08 8.22
N GLY A 43 6.39 -4.39 7.03
CA GLY A 43 5.57 -4.99 6.00
C GLY A 43 6.30 -6.00 5.15
N GLY A 44 5.53 -6.80 4.41
CA GLY A 44 6.03 -7.67 3.36
C GLY A 44 5.87 -7.02 1.99
N ILE A 45 6.64 -7.48 1.02
CA ILE A 45 6.45 -7.15 -0.39
C ILE A 45 5.75 -8.30 -1.11
N GLY A 46 4.73 -8.00 -1.88
CA GLY A 46 4.04 -8.97 -2.72
C GLY A 46 4.77 -9.26 -4.04
N PRO A 47 4.30 -10.26 -4.81
CA PRO A 47 4.97 -10.68 -6.04
C PRO A 47 4.98 -9.62 -7.14
N ASP A 48 4.07 -8.65 -7.11
CA ASP A 48 3.98 -7.50 -8.02
C ASP A 48 4.50 -6.20 -7.40
N GLY A 49 5.21 -6.28 -6.29
CA GLY A 49 5.77 -5.11 -5.58
C GLY A 49 4.76 -4.36 -4.71
N HIS A 50 3.60 -4.96 -4.40
CA HIS A 50 2.63 -4.32 -3.53
C HIS A 50 3.05 -4.33 -2.06
N ILE A 51 2.63 -3.30 -1.33
CA ILE A 51 2.70 -3.21 0.12
C ILE A 51 1.28 -3.07 0.68
N GLY A 52 0.93 -3.89 1.68
CA GLY A 52 -0.47 -4.06 2.05
C GLY A 52 -1.25 -4.58 0.84
N PHE A 53 -2.33 -3.91 0.49
CA PHE A 53 -3.02 -4.14 -0.79
C PHE A 53 -2.91 -2.94 -1.74
N ASN A 54 -1.82 -2.19 -1.65
CA ASN A 54 -1.48 -1.18 -2.65
C ASN A 54 -0.78 -1.87 -3.82
N VAL A 55 -1.58 -2.37 -4.74
CA VAL A 55 -1.15 -3.09 -5.93
C VAL A 55 -0.62 -2.13 -7.02
N ARG A 56 -0.03 -2.68 -8.08
CA ARG A 56 0.41 -1.91 -9.24
C ARG A 56 -0.66 -0.94 -9.71
N GLY A 57 -0.28 0.31 -9.98
CA GLY A 57 -1.18 1.40 -10.33
C GLY A 57 -1.76 2.16 -9.14
N SER A 58 -1.47 1.76 -7.90
CA SER A 58 -1.90 2.52 -6.72
C SER A 58 -1.21 3.88 -6.66
N ASP A 59 -2.00 4.92 -6.43
CA ASP A 59 -1.47 6.28 -6.25
C ASP A 59 -0.61 6.35 -4.98
N HIS A 60 0.60 6.89 -5.11
CA HIS A 60 1.53 7.10 -3.99
C HIS A 60 0.98 8.08 -2.93
N ARG A 61 -0.03 8.88 -3.29
CA ARG A 61 -0.75 9.77 -2.37
C ARG A 61 -1.98 9.12 -1.75
N SER A 62 -2.18 7.82 -1.99
CA SER A 62 -3.33 7.13 -1.42
C SER A 62 -3.24 7.05 0.09
N THR A 63 -4.38 7.27 0.74
CA THR A 63 -4.62 7.04 2.16
C THR A 63 -5.38 5.74 2.37
N THR A 64 -5.71 5.40 3.61
CA THR A 64 -6.50 4.22 3.94
C THR A 64 -7.83 4.24 3.19
N ARG A 65 -8.14 3.15 2.50
CA ARG A 65 -9.29 3.09 1.60
C ARG A 65 -9.77 1.67 1.33
N LEU A 66 -11.01 1.57 0.90
CA LEU A 66 -11.54 0.38 0.25
C LEU A 66 -10.99 0.30 -1.17
N THR A 67 -10.48 -0.86 -1.57
CA THR A 67 -9.90 -1.07 -2.90
C THR A 67 -10.15 -2.48 -3.41
N GLU A 68 -10.06 -2.66 -4.71
CA GLU A 68 -9.96 -3.96 -5.36
C GLU A 68 -8.52 -4.46 -5.28
N VAL A 69 -8.37 -5.76 -5.43
CA VAL A 69 -7.06 -6.43 -5.48
C VAL A 69 -6.86 -7.01 -6.86
N ASN A 70 -5.67 -6.87 -7.43
CA ASN A 70 -5.35 -7.46 -8.73
C ASN A 70 -5.29 -8.99 -8.68
N TYR A 71 -5.29 -9.63 -9.85
CA TYR A 71 -5.37 -11.09 -9.95
C TYR A 71 -4.19 -11.80 -9.26
N GLU A 72 -3.00 -11.28 -9.41
CA GLU A 72 -1.78 -11.83 -8.80
C GLU A 72 -1.88 -11.85 -7.27
N THR A 73 -2.35 -10.75 -6.70
CA THR A 73 -2.55 -10.64 -5.26
C THR A 73 -3.72 -11.51 -4.79
N GLN A 74 -4.80 -11.58 -5.58
CA GLN A 74 -5.92 -12.49 -5.29
C GLN A 74 -5.45 -13.96 -5.26
N ALA A 75 -4.62 -14.35 -6.21
CA ALA A 75 -4.06 -15.70 -6.26
C ALA A 75 -3.14 -15.98 -5.07
N ALA A 76 -2.27 -15.04 -4.73
CA ALA A 76 -1.36 -15.17 -3.59
C ALA A 76 -2.09 -15.23 -2.24
N ALA A 77 -3.17 -14.45 -2.08
CA ALA A 77 -3.97 -14.38 -0.87
C ALA A 77 -5.17 -15.35 -0.85
N ALA A 78 -5.33 -16.18 -1.87
CA ALA A 78 -6.52 -17.03 -2.02
C ALA A 78 -6.74 -17.96 -0.82
N GLY A 79 -5.66 -18.49 -0.23
CA GLY A 79 -5.74 -19.34 0.97
C GLY A 79 -6.36 -18.61 2.15
N ASP A 80 -5.93 -17.37 2.40
CA ASP A 80 -6.37 -16.55 3.53
C ASP A 80 -7.77 -15.97 3.30
N LEU A 81 -8.14 -15.74 2.04
CA LEU A 81 -9.40 -15.11 1.66
C LEU A 81 -10.53 -16.12 1.40
N GLY A 82 -10.27 -17.41 1.54
CA GLY A 82 -11.30 -18.47 1.40
C GLY A 82 -11.43 -19.02 -0.02
N GLY A 83 -10.36 -19.01 -0.81
CA GLY A 83 -10.27 -19.52 -2.17
C GLY A 83 -10.35 -18.44 -3.24
N ILE A 84 -9.85 -18.76 -4.45
CA ILE A 84 -9.72 -17.80 -5.56
C ILE A 84 -11.06 -17.22 -6.03
N GLU A 85 -12.12 -18.00 -6.03
CA GLU A 85 -13.46 -17.51 -6.42
C GLU A 85 -14.01 -16.48 -5.44
N VAL A 86 -13.67 -16.64 -4.16
CA VAL A 86 -14.06 -15.68 -3.11
C VAL A 86 -13.16 -14.45 -3.15
N ALA A 87 -11.86 -14.64 -3.27
CA ALA A 87 -10.87 -13.59 -3.36
C ALA A 87 -11.14 -12.62 -4.53
N SER A 88 -11.52 -13.14 -5.71
CA SER A 88 -11.81 -12.36 -6.91
C SER A 88 -13.00 -11.41 -6.79
N LYS A 89 -13.86 -11.60 -5.80
CA LYS A 89 -15.08 -10.80 -5.58
C LYS A 89 -14.99 -9.90 -4.34
N ARG A 90 -13.88 -9.95 -3.62
CA ARG A 90 -13.72 -9.19 -2.38
C ARG A 90 -13.06 -7.85 -2.61
N LEU A 91 -13.64 -6.85 -1.97
CA LEU A 91 -12.98 -5.59 -1.70
C LEU A 91 -12.22 -5.73 -0.38
N VAL A 92 -11.11 -5.03 -0.26
CA VAL A 92 -10.28 -4.99 0.95
C VAL A 92 -10.09 -3.55 1.42
N ILE A 93 -9.93 -3.35 2.72
CA ILE A 93 -9.49 -2.07 3.28
C ILE A 93 -7.99 -2.18 3.45
N THR A 94 -7.26 -1.23 2.90
CA THR A 94 -5.81 -1.17 3.02
C THR A 94 -5.33 0.19 3.50
N ILE A 95 -4.28 0.18 4.29
CA ILE A 95 -3.51 1.40 4.58
C ILE A 95 -2.93 1.97 3.28
N GLY A 96 -2.93 3.28 3.13
CA GLY A 96 -2.41 3.93 1.94
C GLY A 96 -0.89 4.09 1.94
N LEU A 97 -0.31 4.29 0.76
CA LEU A 97 1.14 4.52 0.62
C LEU A 97 1.54 5.86 1.25
N ASP A 98 0.72 6.90 1.09
CA ASP A 98 0.97 8.20 1.72
C ASP A 98 0.86 8.12 3.25
N THR A 99 -0.08 7.34 3.75
CA THR A 99 -0.24 7.11 5.20
C THR A 99 1.04 6.55 5.82
N ILE A 100 1.68 5.60 5.13
CA ILE A 100 2.94 4.98 5.58
C ILE A 100 4.10 5.98 5.47
N ALA A 101 4.17 6.77 4.39
CA ALA A 101 5.30 7.62 4.04
C ALA A 101 5.17 9.07 4.51
N ALA A 102 4.02 9.49 5.06
CA ALA A 102 3.74 10.88 5.41
C ALA A 102 4.67 11.44 6.52
N ASN A 103 5.10 10.59 7.45
CA ASN A 103 6.03 11.00 8.48
C ASN A 103 7.48 10.86 7.96
N PRO A 104 8.22 11.97 7.76
CA PRO A 104 9.58 11.93 7.23
C PRO A 104 10.58 11.25 8.19
N ASN A 105 10.19 11.06 9.46
CA ASN A 105 10.98 10.39 10.47
C ASN A 105 10.59 8.90 10.65
N ALA A 106 9.68 8.39 9.81
CA ALA A 106 9.28 6.99 9.86
C ALA A 106 10.45 6.07 9.49
N THR A 107 10.51 4.92 10.16
CA THR A 107 11.34 3.80 9.74
C THR A 107 10.44 2.74 9.11
N ALA A 108 10.70 2.38 7.86
CA ALA A 108 9.99 1.32 7.18
C ALA A 108 10.93 0.12 6.97
N ILE A 109 10.51 -1.04 7.43
CA ILE A 109 11.19 -2.32 7.19
C ILE A 109 10.31 -3.16 6.29
N ILE A 110 10.84 -3.52 5.12
CA ILE A 110 10.17 -4.38 4.16
C ILE A 110 10.85 -5.74 4.15
N MET A 111 10.09 -6.76 4.51
CA MET A 111 10.57 -8.13 4.52
C MET A 111 10.24 -8.82 3.20
N ALA A 112 11.24 -9.47 2.62
CA ALA A 112 11.06 -10.31 1.46
C ALA A 112 11.75 -11.65 1.68
N ALA A 113 11.15 -12.73 1.22
CA ALA A 113 11.72 -14.05 1.28
C ALA A 113 11.50 -14.80 -0.05
N GLY A 114 12.50 -15.56 -0.44
CA GLY A 114 12.48 -16.39 -1.64
C GLY A 114 12.96 -15.68 -2.90
N GLU A 115 13.62 -16.46 -3.77
CA GLU A 115 14.22 -16.02 -5.04
C GLU A 115 13.20 -15.38 -5.99
N ALA A 116 11.94 -15.82 -5.93
CA ALA A 116 10.86 -15.29 -6.78
C ALA A 116 10.59 -13.78 -6.58
N LYS A 117 11.11 -13.19 -5.50
CA LYS A 117 10.95 -11.75 -5.22
C LYS A 117 12.20 -10.92 -5.54
N ALA A 118 13.28 -11.55 -5.99
CA ALA A 118 14.56 -10.85 -6.20
C ALA A 118 14.42 -9.72 -7.23
N ASP A 119 13.77 -9.99 -8.37
CA ASP A 119 13.60 -8.99 -9.43
C ASP A 119 12.76 -7.80 -8.97
N ILE A 120 11.63 -8.06 -8.29
CA ILE A 120 10.75 -6.99 -7.82
C ILE A 120 11.39 -6.13 -6.73
N ILE A 121 12.28 -6.72 -5.94
CA ILE A 121 13.08 -5.98 -4.95
C ILE A 121 14.09 -5.10 -5.67
N ALA A 122 14.82 -5.65 -6.63
CA ALA A 122 15.78 -4.90 -7.44
C ALA A 122 15.10 -3.73 -8.14
N ASP A 123 13.96 -3.95 -8.78
CA ASP A 123 13.17 -2.91 -9.44
C ASP A 123 12.69 -1.83 -8.46
N SER A 124 12.22 -2.24 -7.29
CA SER A 124 11.73 -1.32 -6.26
C SER A 124 12.83 -0.43 -5.68
N VAL A 125 14.09 -0.85 -5.81
CA VAL A 125 15.27 -0.16 -5.26
C VAL A 125 15.97 0.67 -6.33
N GLN A 126 16.09 0.17 -7.56
CA GLN A 126 16.91 0.76 -8.62
C GLN A 126 16.19 1.81 -9.45
N TYR A 127 14.87 1.70 -9.60
CA TYR A 127 14.10 2.64 -10.40
C TYR A 127 13.53 3.78 -9.54
N ASP A 128 13.34 4.93 -10.19
CA ASP A 128 12.63 6.05 -9.59
C ASP A 128 11.22 5.64 -9.12
N ALA A 129 10.76 6.28 -8.05
CA ALA A 129 9.44 6.02 -7.51
C ALA A 129 8.34 6.22 -8.56
N ASN A 130 7.60 5.15 -8.85
CA ASN A 130 6.54 5.11 -9.84
C ASN A 130 5.40 4.18 -9.43
N ILE A 131 4.24 4.34 -10.07
CA ILE A 131 3.02 3.58 -9.72
C ILE A 131 3.07 2.11 -10.13
N ASP A 132 3.99 1.73 -11.04
CA ASP A 132 4.16 0.33 -11.44
C ASP A 132 4.88 -0.49 -10.37
N HIS A 133 5.58 0.18 -9.47
CA HIS A 133 6.27 -0.41 -8.33
C HIS A 133 5.85 0.30 -7.04
N PRO A 134 4.73 -0.07 -6.43
CA PRO A 134 4.19 0.62 -5.24
C PRO A 134 5.19 0.76 -4.08
N THR A 135 6.03 -0.25 -3.89
CA THR A 135 7.11 -0.25 -2.87
C THR A 135 8.09 0.90 -3.08
N SER A 136 8.31 1.35 -4.32
CA SER A 136 9.21 2.46 -4.63
C SER A 136 8.77 3.80 -4.02
N SER A 137 7.51 3.93 -3.59
CA SER A 137 7.04 5.11 -2.87
C SER A 137 7.78 5.35 -1.56
N LEU A 138 8.31 4.29 -0.95
CA LEU A 138 9.04 4.36 0.32
C LEU A 138 10.47 4.89 0.16
N GLN A 139 11.02 4.91 -1.04
CA GLN A 139 12.36 5.49 -1.32
C GLN A 139 12.40 6.97 -0.95
N LYS A 140 11.29 7.71 -1.10
CA LYS A 140 11.23 9.14 -0.78
C LYS A 140 11.47 9.41 0.70
N ALA A 141 11.05 8.52 1.58
CA ALA A 141 11.32 8.63 3.01
C ALA A 141 12.83 8.47 3.33
N THR A 142 13.55 7.71 2.51
CA THR A 142 14.99 7.46 2.66
C THR A 142 15.83 8.57 2.04
N THR A 143 15.43 9.11 0.88
CA THR A 143 16.20 10.14 0.15
C THR A 143 16.23 11.49 0.89
N GLN A 144 15.24 11.79 1.73
CA GLN A 144 15.25 13.01 2.54
C GLN A 144 16.28 12.99 3.68
N ARG A 145 16.85 11.83 4.01
CA ARG A 145 17.89 11.69 5.04
C ARG A 145 19.31 11.64 4.48
N SER A 146 19.50 11.41 3.19
CA SER A 146 20.82 11.53 2.57
C SER A 146 21.17 13.00 2.46
N ASN A 147 22.10 13.42 3.29
CA ASN A 147 22.71 14.75 3.31
C ASN A 147 23.13 15.18 1.88
N PRO A 148 22.90 16.43 1.46
CA PRO A 148 23.26 16.90 0.13
C PRO A 148 24.77 17.13 0.01
N THR A 149 25.56 16.09 0.08
CA THR A 149 26.93 16.15 -0.42
C THR A 149 26.87 15.62 -1.86
N ASN A 150 27.04 16.52 -2.84
CA ASN A 150 27.16 16.22 -4.26
C ASN A 150 28.46 15.44 -4.54
N ASP A 151 28.61 14.28 -3.98
CA ASP A 151 29.71 13.36 -4.30
C ASP A 151 29.18 12.29 -5.27
N PRO A 152 29.66 12.26 -6.52
CA PRO A 152 29.28 11.25 -7.50
C PRO A 152 29.72 9.83 -7.15
N SER A 153 30.46 9.63 -6.06
CA SER A 153 30.81 8.32 -5.51
C SER A 153 29.80 7.79 -4.48
N ASP A 154 28.78 8.55 -4.13
CA ASP A 154 27.69 8.07 -3.30
C ASP A 154 26.89 7.03 -4.07
N THR A 155 27.41 5.82 -4.06
CA THR A 155 26.63 4.62 -4.23
C THR A 155 25.46 4.74 -3.25
N VAL A 156 24.24 4.62 -3.76
CA VAL A 156 23.03 4.62 -2.91
C VAL A 156 23.19 3.48 -1.91
N HIS A 157 23.81 3.78 -0.81
CA HIS A 157 23.76 2.93 0.34
C HIS A 157 22.34 3.07 0.87
N TYR A 158 21.48 2.11 0.53
CA TYR A 158 20.32 1.85 1.35
C TYR A 158 20.91 1.54 2.71
N SER A 159 20.99 2.58 3.54
CA SER A 159 21.52 2.37 4.88
C SER A 159 20.61 1.34 5.51
N SER A 160 21.19 0.26 5.95
CA SER A 160 20.57 -0.78 6.76
C SER A 160 19.89 -0.23 8.02
N GLU A 161 19.97 1.05 8.26
CA GLU A 161 19.33 1.74 9.37
C GLU A 161 17.86 2.08 9.15
N ASN A 162 17.38 2.17 7.89
CA ASN A 162 16.00 2.56 7.63
C ASN A 162 15.23 1.63 6.69
N MET A 163 15.90 0.75 5.94
CA MET A 163 15.28 -0.28 5.13
C MET A 163 16.12 -1.54 5.23
N THR A 164 15.65 -2.53 5.97
CA THR A 164 16.26 -3.86 6.04
C THR A 164 15.45 -4.79 5.15
N LEU A 165 16.09 -5.37 4.13
CA LEU A 165 15.58 -6.45 3.30
C LEU A 165 15.71 -7.78 4.02
#